data_b2e273df4dcd02ea89ca9660604e7657
#
_entry.id   b2e273df4dcd02ea89ca9660604e7657
#
_cell.length_a   1.000
_cell.length_b   1.000
_cell.length_c   1.000
_cell.angle_alpha   90.00
_cell.angle_beta   90.00
_cell.angle_gamma   90.00
#
_symmetry.space_group_name_H-M   'P 1'
#
loop_
_entity.id
_entity.type
_entity.pdbx_description
1 polymer ?
#
loop_
_entity_poly.entity_id
_entity_poly.type
_entity_poly.pdbx_seq_one_letter_code
_entity_poly.pdbx_strand_id
1 'polypeptide(L)'
;MPIIVLFYEKHGLGLQDVFILKSVYSVAAVALEIPSGYLADVWGRRKCLILGCILFFLGYLCYSFTSTFTAFLFAEILLGTGQTLVNGADSALLYDTTAQYQKENLYLRYEGRITMIGNFAEALAGIFGGLLAAYSLRLPFYAQAVIAFTGIPAAFVLKEVSRSNKIQNPVNEIVRIIKYSLVTNKQLCYNIMYSCLLYTSPSPRD
;
A
#
# COMPACT_ATOMS: atom_id res chain seq x y z
N MET A 1 9.62 6.76 9.41
CA MET A 1 9.48 8.24 9.44
C MET A 1 9.62 8.74 10.88
N PRO A 2 10.66 9.47 11.25
CA PRO A 2 10.85 9.96 12.62
C PRO A 2 9.74 10.92 13.08
N ILE A 3 9.12 11.66 12.15
CA ILE A 3 8.05 12.62 12.44
C ILE A 3 6.82 11.96 13.08
N ILE A 4 6.48 10.73 12.71
CA ILE A 4 5.28 10.05 13.21
C ILE A 4 5.41 9.68 14.69
N VAL A 5 6.61 9.36 15.15
CA VAL A 5 6.88 9.06 16.58
C VAL A 5 6.68 10.33 17.40
N LEU A 6 7.28 11.46 16.99
CA LEU A 6 7.08 12.74 17.64
C LEU A 6 5.62 13.20 17.66
N PHE A 7 4.89 12.87 16.58
CA PHE A 7 3.46 13.16 16.50
C PHE A 7 2.66 12.37 17.54
N TYR A 8 2.94 11.08 17.71
CA TYR A 8 2.28 10.23 18.69
C TYR A 8 2.64 10.64 20.13
N GLU A 9 3.91 10.93 20.41
CA GLU A 9 4.35 11.42 21.72
C GLU A 9 3.64 12.72 22.13
N LYS A 10 3.46 13.66 21.17
CA LYS A 10 2.71 14.89 21.41
C LYS A 10 1.24 14.64 21.80
N HIS A 11 0.67 13.50 21.40
CA HIS A 11 -0.69 13.10 21.75
C HIS A 11 -0.75 12.19 22.97
N GLY A 12 0.35 12.07 23.73
CA GLY A 12 0.40 11.31 24.97
C GLY A 12 0.53 9.80 24.78
N LEU A 13 0.87 9.34 23.57
CA LEU A 13 1.09 7.93 23.27
C LEU A 13 2.53 7.53 23.60
N GLY A 14 2.68 6.43 24.35
CA GLY A 14 3.98 5.89 24.68
C GLY A 14 4.61 5.12 23.51
N LEU A 15 5.89 4.80 23.66
CA LEU A 15 6.63 4.03 22.64
C LEU A 15 5.98 2.67 22.35
N GLN A 16 5.36 2.04 23.37
CA GLN A 16 4.61 0.80 23.21
C GLN A 16 3.41 0.96 22.27
N ASP A 17 2.66 2.05 22.41
CA ASP A 17 1.50 2.34 21.56
C ASP A 17 1.91 2.53 20.11
N VAL A 18 3.05 3.19 19.88
CA VAL A 18 3.62 3.36 18.53
C VAL A 18 3.95 2.00 17.90
N PHE A 19 4.59 1.11 18.65
CA PHE A 19 4.88 -0.24 18.16
C PHE A 19 3.61 -1.05 17.89
N ILE A 20 2.60 -0.94 18.73
CA ILE A 20 1.31 -1.62 18.52
C ILE A 20 0.65 -1.11 17.25
N LEU A 21 0.58 0.20 17.03
CA LEU A 21 0.00 0.81 15.83
C LEU A 21 0.73 0.34 14.57
N LYS A 22 2.06 0.35 14.56
CA LYS A 22 2.86 -0.13 13.42
C LYS A 22 2.74 -1.63 13.20
N SER A 23 2.62 -2.41 14.26
CA SER A 23 2.35 -3.85 14.16
C SER A 23 1.00 -4.12 13.53
N VAL A 24 -0.03 -3.37 13.90
CA VAL A 24 -1.38 -3.51 13.32
C VAL A 24 -1.37 -3.17 11.83
N TYR A 25 -0.69 -2.09 11.43
CA TYR A 25 -0.49 -1.77 10.01
C TYR A 25 0.17 -2.95 9.26
N SER A 26 1.28 -3.47 9.80
CA SER A 26 2.03 -4.57 9.16
C SER A 26 1.22 -5.86 9.09
N VAL A 27 0.48 -6.20 10.16
CA VAL A 27 -0.41 -7.36 10.17
C VAL A 27 -1.54 -7.20 9.16
N ALA A 28 -2.18 -6.04 9.08
CA ALA A 28 -3.20 -5.76 8.09
C ALA A 28 -2.65 -5.88 6.66
N ALA A 29 -1.45 -5.33 6.42
CA ALA A 29 -0.78 -5.42 5.14
C ALA A 29 -0.49 -6.88 4.75
N VAL A 30 0.19 -7.64 5.60
CA VAL A 30 0.56 -9.04 5.31
C VAL A 30 -0.67 -9.94 5.16
N ALA A 31 -1.67 -9.79 6.04
CA ALA A 31 -2.88 -10.62 5.99
C ALA A 31 -3.70 -10.40 4.71
N LEU A 32 -3.67 -9.18 4.18
CA LEU A 32 -4.43 -8.81 2.98
C LEU A 32 -3.62 -8.90 1.68
N GLU A 33 -2.33 -9.19 1.71
CA GLU A 33 -1.48 -9.21 0.53
C GLU A 33 -1.94 -10.24 -0.51
N ILE A 34 -2.23 -11.47 -0.07
CA ILE A 34 -2.75 -12.52 -0.96
C ILE A 34 -4.19 -12.25 -1.39
N PRO A 35 -5.13 -11.90 -0.48
CA PRO A 35 -6.50 -11.56 -0.87
C PRO A 35 -6.59 -10.36 -1.81
N SER A 36 -5.76 -9.32 -1.64
CA SER A 36 -5.79 -8.12 -2.47
C SER A 36 -5.36 -8.38 -3.91
N GLY A 37 -4.33 -9.20 -4.12
CA GLY A 37 -3.91 -9.62 -5.46
C GLY A 37 -5.02 -10.37 -6.19
N TYR A 38 -5.68 -11.32 -5.52
CA TYR A 38 -6.83 -12.02 -6.08
C TYR A 38 -8.02 -11.08 -6.34
N LEU A 39 -8.30 -10.16 -5.41
CA LEU A 39 -9.36 -9.17 -5.59
C LEU A 39 -9.10 -8.28 -6.81
N ALA A 40 -7.85 -7.89 -7.04
CA ALA A 40 -7.44 -7.12 -8.22
C ALA A 40 -7.69 -7.90 -9.52
N ASP A 41 -7.48 -9.21 -9.53
CA ASP A 41 -7.73 -10.06 -10.69
C ASP A 41 -9.23 -10.28 -10.98
N VAL A 42 -10.08 -10.37 -9.94
CA VAL A 42 -11.52 -10.63 -10.07
C VAL A 42 -12.33 -9.34 -10.25
N TRP A 43 -12.05 -8.35 -9.44
CA TRP A 43 -12.84 -7.11 -9.38
C TRP A 43 -12.39 -6.09 -10.42
N GLY A 44 -11.14 -6.22 -10.85
CA GLY A 44 -10.47 -5.32 -11.77
C GLY A 44 -9.41 -4.46 -11.05
N ARG A 45 -8.24 -4.37 -11.69
CA ARG A 45 -7.07 -3.70 -11.11
C ARG A 45 -7.29 -2.21 -10.89
N ARG A 46 -7.94 -1.54 -11.85
CA ARG A 46 -8.30 -0.13 -11.73
C ARG A 46 -9.21 0.14 -10.52
N LYS A 47 -10.19 -0.72 -10.26
CA LYS A 47 -11.12 -0.55 -9.13
C LYS A 47 -10.38 -0.71 -7.80
N CYS A 48 -9.45 -1.65 -7.72
CA CYS A 48 -8.61 -1.84 -6.53
C CYS A 48 -7.71 -0.63 -6.28
N LEU A 49 -7.12 -0.03 -7.32
CA LEU A 49 -6.34 1.21 -7.21
C LEU A 49 -7.20 2.37 -6.71
N ILE A 50 -8.40 2.56 -7.25
CA ILE A 50 -9.34 3.60 -6.81
C ILE A 50 -9.69 3.40 -5.32
N LEU A 51 -10.03 2.16 -4.93
CA LEU A 51 -10.36 1.86 -3.54
C LEU A 51 -9.14 2.09 -2.63
N GLY A 52 -7.94 1.68 -3.04
CA GLY A 52 -6.70 1.93 -2.31
C GLY A 52 -6.46 3.44 -2.09
N CYS A 53 -6.61 4.26 -3.12
CA CYS A 53 -6.49 5.72 -3.00
C CYS A 53 -7.52 6.33 -2.05
N ILE A 54 -8.77 5.82 -2.07
CA ILE A 54 -9.83 6.26 -1.14
C ILE A 54 -9.44 5.90 0.30
N LEU A 55 -8.95 4.69 0.54
CA LEU A 55 -8.53 4.25 1.86
C LEU A 55 -7.33 5.07 2.38
N PHE A 56 -6.36 5.39 1.53
CA PHE A 56 -5.27 6.29 1.88
C PHE A 56 -5.79 7.69 2.27
N PHE A 57 -6.69 8.25 1.47
CA PHE A 57 -7.28 9.55 1.77
C PHE A 57 -8.00 9.54 3.12
N LEU A 58 -8.84 8.55 3.38
CA LEU A 58 -9.55 8.41 4.66
C LEU A 58 -8.59 8.18 5.84
N GLY A 59 -7.56 7.36 5.66
CA GLY A 59 -6.53 7.14 6.69
C GLY A 59 -5.81 8.43 7.07
N TYR A 60 -5.36 9.22 6.08
CA TYR A 60 -4.70 10.50 6.34
C TYR A 60 -5.65 11.56 6.89
N LEU A 61 -6.94 11.55 6.52
CA LEU A 61 -7.95 12.38 7.17
C LEU A 61 -8.09 12.03 8.65
N CYS A 62 -8.14 10.74 9.00
CA CYS A 62 -8.17 10.33 10.40
C CYS A 62 -6.96 10.89 11.16
N TYR A 63 -5.74 10.80 10.62
CA TYR A 63 -4.56 11.39 11.25
C TYR A 63 -4.63 12.92 11.38
N SER A 64 -5.27 13.58 10.44
CA SER A 64 -5.38 15.03 10.42
C SER A 64 -6.29 15.58 11.52
N PHE A 65 -7.37 14.88 11.84
CA PHE A 65 -8.44 15.40 12.70
C PHE A 65 -8.57 14.71 14.06
N THR A 66 -7.93 13.55 14.25
CA THR A 66 -8.08 12.78 15.49
C THR A 66 -6.84 12.87 16.38
N SER A 67 -7.03 12.50 17.65
CA SER A 67 -5.97 12.53 18.68
C SER A 67 -6.06 11.31 19.61
N THR A 68 -6.92 10.31 19.32
CA THR A 68 -7.15 9.16 20.17
C THR A 68 -6.44 7.92 19.61
N PHE A 69 -5.96 7.05 20.49
CA PHE A 69 -5.32 5.79 20.11
C PHE A 69 -6.20 4.93 19.19
N THR A 70 -7.49 4.80 19.53
CA THR A 70 -8.44 4.01 18.73
C THR A 70 -8.63 4.54 17.32
N ALA A 71 -8.62 5.86 17.14
CA ALA A 71 -8.72 6.46 15.83
C ALA A 71 -7.44 6.27 15.01
N PHE A 72 -6.26 6.35 15.64
CA PHE A 72 -4.99 6.01 14.97
C PHE A 72 -4.92 4.55 14.58
N LEU A 73 -5.42 3.65 15.44
CA LEU A 73 -5.49 2.22 15.12
C LEU A 73 -6.37 1.96 13.89
N PHE A 74 -7.52 2.62 13.81
CA PHE A 74 -8.39 2.53 12.64
C PHE A 74 -7.70 3.12 11.38
N ALA A 75 -7.01 4.24 11.51
CA ALA A 75 -6.25 4.83 10.41
C ALA A 75 -5.14 3.90 9.90
N GLU A 76 -4.40 3.22 10.79
CA GLU A 76 -3.37 2.25 10.40
C GLU A 76 -3.95 1.05 9.65
N ILE A 77 -5.12 0.56 10.05
CA ILE A 77 -5.83 -0.51 9.31
C ILE A 77 -6.21 -0.03 7.90
N LEU A 78 -6.75 1.18 7.78
CA LEU A 78 -7.12 1.76 6.48
C LEU A 78 -5.89 1.91 5.57
N LEU A 79 -4.79 2.44 6.12
CA LEU A 79 -3.55 2.64 5.38
C LEU A 79 -2.91 1.31 4.96
N GLY A 80 -2.85 0.32 5.86
CA GLY A 80 -2.33 -1.02 5.55
C GLY A 80 -3.15 -1.72 4.48
N THR A 81 -4.49 -1.65 4.57
CA THR A 81 -5.40 -2.20 3.56
C THR A 81 -5.25 -1.47 2.23
N GLY A 82 -5.17 -0.15 2.24
CA GLY A 82 -4.96 0.66 1.04
C GLY A 82 -3.65 0.31 0.34
N GLN A 83 -2.57 0.13 1.12
CA GLN A 83 -1.25 -0.23 0.61
C GLN A 83 -1.25 -1.55 -0.17
N THR A 84 -1.88 -2.59 0.38
CA THR A 84 -1.93 -3.90 -0.28
C THR A 84 -2.77 -3.89 -1.55
N LEU A 85 -3.88 -3.14 -1.55
CA LEU A 85 -4.72 -2.99 -2.75
C LEU A 85 -3.98 -2.27 -3.88
N VAL A 86 -3.18 -1.27 -3.56
CA VAL A 86 -2.35 -0.56 -4.55
C VAL A 86 -1.22 -1.47 -5.03
N ASN A 87 -0.42 -2.04 -4.13
CA ASN A 87 0.71 -2.90 -4.48
C ASN A 87 0.29 -4.12 -5.33
N GLY A 88 -0.88 -4.71 -5.01
CA GLY A 88 -1.39 -5.87 -5.75
C GLY A 88 -1.95 -5.53 -7.14
N ALA A 89 -2.22 -4.25 -7.41
CA ALA A 89 -2.89 -3.82 -8.63
C ALA A 89 -1.98 -3.04 -9.58
N ASP A 90 -1.03 -2.23 -9.12
CA ASP A 90 -0.23 -1.31 -9.93
C ASP A 90 0.74 -2.01 -10.90
N SER A 91 1.66 -2.81 -10.39
CA SER A 91 2.63 -3.57 -11.20
C SER A 91 1.93 -4.53 -12.15
N ALA A 92 0.83 -5.11 -11.67
CA ALA A 92 0.03 -6.03 -12.45
C ALA A 92 -0.75 -5.32 -13.57
N LEU A 93 -1.27 -4.11 -13.35
CA LEU A 93 -1.90 -3.28 -14.39
C LEU A 93 -0.87 -2.84 -15.44
N LEU A 94 0.33 -2.49 -15.01
CA LEU A 94 1.43 -2.14 -15.91
C LEU A 94 1.81 -3.32 -16.79
N TYR A 95 1.94 -4.52 -16.22
CA TYR A 95 2.24 -5.74 -16.98
C TYR A 95 1.16 -6.03 -18.02
N ASP A 96 -0.12 -6.04 -17.64
CA ASP A 96 -1.22 -6.29 -18.58
C ASP A 96 -1.28 -5.25 -19.69
N THR A 97 -1.01 -3.99 -19.36
CA THR A 97 -0.98 -2.91 -20.35
C THR A 97 0.16 -3.12 -21.35
N THR A 98 1.37 -3.46 -20.88
CA THR A 98 2.51 -3.71 -21.77
C THR A 98 2.30 -4.96 -22.63
N ALA A 99 1.69 -6.01 -22.08
CA ALA A 99 1.33 -7.24 -22.79
C ALA A 99 0.28 -6.96 -23.89
N GLN A 100 -0.75 -6.17 -23.59
CA GLN A 100 -1.78 -5.79 -24.56
C GLN A 100 -1.19 -5.08 -25.80
N TYR A 101 -0.15 -4.28 -25.59
CA TYR A 101 0.55 -3.57 -26.69
C TYR A 101 1.72 -4.36 -27.28
N GLN A 102 1.90 -5.64 -26.93
CA GLN A 102 3.00 -6.52 -27.37
C GLN A 102 4.39 -5.92 -27.06
N LYS A 103 4.51 -5.23 -25.93
CA LYS A 103 5.73 -4.56 -25.45
C LYS A 103 6.17 -5.09 -24.08
N GLU A 104 6.02 -6.38 -23.84
CA GLU A 104 6.38 -7.03 -22.58
C GLU A 104 7.84 -6.83 -22.19
N ASN A 105 8.73 -6.76 -23.20
CA ASN A 105 10.15 -6.48 -23.04
C ASN A 105 10.44 -5.10 -22.41
N LEU A 106 9.49 -4.16 -22.47
CA LEU A 106 9.62 -2.84 -21.88
C LEU A 106 9.08 -2.75 -20.44
N TYR A 107 8.41 -3.81 -19.95
CA TYR A 107 7.82 -3.83 -18.61
C TYR A 107 8.84 -3.45 -17.53
N LEU A 108 9.98 -4.15 -17.47
CA LEU A 108 11.03 -3.88 -16.48
C LEU A 108 11.58 -2.43 -16.56
N ARG A 109 11.62 -1.88 -17.77
CA ARG A 109 12.07 -0.49 -17.95
C ARG A 109 11.06 0.52 -17.40
N TYR A 110 9.77 0.28 -17.60
CA TYR A 110 8.72 1.15 -17.05
C TYR A 110 8.60 0.99 -15.55
N GLU A 111 8.62 -0.24 -15.04
CA GLU A 111 8.63 -0.54 -13.60
C GLU A 111 9.81 0.15 -12.90
N GLY A 112 11.02 0.03 -13.45
CA GLY A 112 12.19 0.71 -12.92
C GLY A 112 12.08 2.24 -12.93
N ARG A 113 11.43 2.83 -13.94
CA ARG A 113 11.18 4.28 -13.99
C ARG A 113 10.16 4.71 -12.93
N ILE A 114 9.08 3.96 -12.76
CA ILE A 114 8.06 4.25 -11.75
C ILE A 114 8.69 4.19 -10.36
N THR A 115 9.46 3.14 -10.08
CA THR A 115 10.17 2.99 -8.80
C THR A 115 11.17 4.13 -8.57
N MET A 116 11.94 4.52 -9.58
CA MET A 116 12.89 5.64 -9.48
C MET A 116 12.18 6.95 -9.17
N ILE A 117 11.08 7.26 -9.88
CA ILE A 117 10.29 8.48 -9.65
C ILE A 117 9.65 8.43 -8.27
N GLY A 118 9.14 7.28 -7.84
CA GLY A 118 8.56 7.07 -6.50
C GLY A 118 9.58 7.35 -5.40
N ASN A 119 10.77 6.76 -5.48
CA ASN A 119 11.84 6.96 -4.49
C ASN A 119 12.31 8.42 -4.45
N PHE A 120 12.40 9.08 -5.61
CA PHE A 120 12.74 10.51 -5.67
C PHE A 120 11.65 11.39 -5.04
N ALA A 121 10.38 11.08 -5.33
CA ALA A 121 9.24 11.77 -4.73
C ALA A 121 9.18 11.55 -3.21
N GLU A 122 9.51 10.34 -2.73
CA GLU A 122 9.59 10.03 -1.30
C GLU A 122 10.71 10.83 -0.60
N ALA A 123 11.88 10.95 -1.22
CA ALA A 123 12.97 11.76 -0.70
C ALA A 123 12.57 13.23 -0.59
N LEU A 124 11.94 13.79 -1.63
CA LEU A 124 11.41 15.16 -1.58
C LEU A 124 10.32 15.31 -0.51
N ALA A 125 9.40 14.37 -0.42
CA ALA A 125 8.36 14.36 0.61
C ALA A 125 8.95 14.30 2.03
N GLY A 126 10.07 13.62 2.23
CA GLY A 126 10.81 13.61 3.50
C GLY A 126 11.33 15.00 3.87
N ILE A 127 11.94 15.72 2.93
CA ILE A 127 12.46 17.08 3.13
C ILE A 127 11.31 18.07 3.42
N PHE A 128 10.31 18.12 2.54
CA PHE A 128 9.17 19.02 2.73
C PHE A 128 8.33 18.65 3.95
N GLY A 129 8.16 17.37 4.24
CA GLY A 129 7.48 16.90 5.44
C GLY A 129 8.18 17.33 6.71
N GLY A 130 9.54 17.27 6.73
CA GLY A 130 10.34 17.79 7.84
C GLY A 130 10.16 19.29 8.04
N LEU A 131 10.19 20.09 6.97
CA LEU A 131 9.96 21.53 7.02
C LEU A 131 8.54 21.87 7.52
N LEU A 132 7.52 21.17 7.03
CA LEU A 132 6.14 21.35 7.49
C LEU A 132 5.97 20.97 8.96
N ALA A 133 6.63 19.89 9.40
CA ALA A 133 6.59 19.44 10.79
C ALA A 133 7.23 20.45 11.77
N ALA A 134 8.19 21.26 11.31
CA ALA A 134 8.78 22.33 12.11
C ALA A 134 7.75 23.40 12.48
N TYR A 135 6.75 23.65 11.63
CA TYR A 135 5.64 24.56 11.94
C TYR A 135 4.53 23.86 12.74
N SER A 136 4.12 22.69 12.33
CA SER A 136 3.13 21.87 13.03
C SER A 136 3.25 20.40 12.63
N LEU A 137 3.25 19.51 13.61
CA LEU A 137 3.31 18.06 13.37
C LEU A 137 2.07 17.50 12.64
N ARG A 138 0.98 18.29 12.53
CA ARG A 138 -0.21 17.90 11.75
C ARG A 138 -0.13 18.31 10.27
N LEU A 139 0.66 19.31 9.92
CA LEU A 139 0.76 19.80 8.53
C LEU A 139 1.17 18.73 7.53
N PRO A 140 2.15 17.83 7.81
CA PRO A 140 2.49 16.75 6.91
C PRO A 140 1.31 15.82 6.59
N PHE A 141 0.42 15.56 7.55
CA PHE A 141 -0.75 14.70 7.35
C PHE A 141 -1.82 15.37 6.50
N TYR A 142 -2.03 16.68 6.66
CA TYR A 142 -2.89 17.45 5.75
C TYR A 142 -2.35 17.43 4.32
N ALA A 143 -1.05 17.63 4.15
CA ALA A 143 -0.42 17.57 2.83
C ALA A 143 -0.58 16.16 2.21
N GLN A 144 -0.38 15.09 2.99
CA GLN A 144 -0.58 13.72 2.52
C GLN A 144 -2.04 13.42 2.18
N ALA A 145 -3.00 13.94 2.94
CA ALA A 145 -4.42 13.79 2.62
C ALA A 145 -4.75 14.46 1.27
N VAL A 146 -4.23 15.66 1.01
CA VAL A 146 -4.42 16.35 -0.28
C VAL A 146 -3.79 15.54 -1.43
N ILE A 147 -2.57 15.04 -1.26
CA ILE A 147 -1.89 14.21 -2.26
C ILE A 147 -2.68 12.93 -2.52
N ALA A 148 -3.12 12.23 -1.48
CA ALA A 148 -3.93 11.02 -1.62
C ALA A 148 -5.26 11.29 -2.34
N PHE A 149 -5.88 12.45 -2.08
CA PHE A 149 -7.08 12.88 -2.80
C PHE A 149 -6.81 13.04 -4.30
N THR A 150 -5.68 13.61 -4.71
CA THR A 150 -5.33 13.72 -6.14
C THR A 150 -5.09 12.36 -6.81
N GLY A 151 -4.71 11.35 -6.04
CA GLY A 151 -4.60 9.97 -6.51
C GLY A 151 -5.93 9.37 -6.99
N ILE A 152 -7.07 9.79 -6.41
CA ILE A 152 -8.39 9.28 -6.77
C ILE A 152 -8.72 9.62 -8.23
N PRO A 153 -8.78 10.90 -8.68
CA PRO A 153 -9.04 11.21 -10.07
C PRO A 153 -7.98 10.64 -11.02
N ALA A 154 -6.71 10.57 -10.62
CA ALA A 154 -5.66 9.93 -11.41
C ALA A 154 -5.97 8.46 -11.66
N ALA A 155 -6.42 7.71 -10.64
CA ALA A 155 -6.82 6.31 -10.79
C ALA A 155 -8.07 6.15 -11.69
N PHE A 156 -8.97 7.14 -11.73
CA PHE A 156 -10.12 7.13 -12.64
C PHE A 156 -9.73 7.31 -14.12
N VAL A 157 -8.64 7.95 -14.42
CA VAL A 157 -8.12 8.12 -15.80
C VAL A 157 -7.49 6.82 -16.33
N LEU A 158 -7.01 5.94 -15.47
CA LEU A 158 -6.41 4.66 -15.86
C LEU A 158 -7.43 3.80 -16.63
N LYS A 159 -6.96 3.14 -17.69
CA LYS A 159 -7.79 2.26 -18.51
C LYS A 159 -7.70 0.83 -17.99
N GLU A 160 -8.85 0.21 -17.74
CA GLU A 160 -8.90 -1.21 -17.39
C GLU A 160 -8.53 -2.05 -18.61
N VAL A 161 -7.65 -3.02 -18.43
CA VAL A 161 -7.31 -4.01 -19.47
C VAL A 161 -8.27 -5.18 -19.32
N SER A 162 -9.09 -5.43 -20.37
CA SER A 162 -10.07 -6.51 -20.33
C SER A 162 -9.37 -7.87 -20.30
N ARG A 163 -9.61 -8.64 -19.23
CA ARG A 163 -9.19 -10.04 -19.11
C ARG A 163 -10.33 -10.98 -19.50
N SER A 164 -10.01 -11.98 -20.30
CA SER A 164 -10.95 -12.98 -20.83
C SER A 164 -11.39 -14.07 -19.81
N ASN A 165 -10.82 -14.14 -18.62
CA ASN A 165 -11.11 -15.23 -17.67
C ASN A 165 -12.18 -14.84 -16.65
N LYS A 166 -13.41 -15.31 -16.86
CA LYS A 166 -14.46 -15.35 -15.84
C LYS A 166 -14.14 -16.47 -14.81
N ILE A 167 -13.71 -16.08 -13.63
CA ILE A 167 -13.49 -16.99 -12.51
C ILE A 167 -14.87 -17.39 -11.94
N GLN A 168 -15.17 -18.70 -11.92
CA GLN A 168 -16.50 -19.19 -11.58
C GLN A 168 -16.81 -19.28 -10.08
N ASN A 169 -15.79 -19.35 -9.18
CA ASN A 169 -16.02 -19.44 -7.73
C ASN A 169 -14.88 -18.75 -6.95
N PRO A 170 -15.04 -17.45 -6.63
CA PRO A 170 -13.96 -16.64 -6.07
C PRO A 170 -13.43 -17.13 -4.71
N VAL A 171 -14.30 -17.48 -3.77
CA VAL A 171 -13.89 -17.83 -2.40
C VAL A 171 -13.12 -19.14 -2.33
N ASN A 172 -13.58 -20.16 -3.04
CA ASN A 172 -12.92 -21.48 -3.06
C ASN A 172 -11.54 -21.42 -3.76
N GLU A 173 -11.38 -20.55 -4.74
CA GLU A 173 -10.08 -20.33 -5.38
C GLU A 173 -9.11 -19.61 -4.49
N ILE A 174 -9.52 -18.58 -3.74
CA ILE A 174 -8.67 -17.92 -2.74
C ILE A 174 -8.14 -18.96 -1.74
N VAL A 175 -9.02 -19.75 -1.15
CA VAL A 175 -8.62 -20.78 -0.18
C VAL A 175 -7.66 -21.80 -0.82
N ARG A 176 -7.93 -22.20 -2.06
CA ARG A 176 -7.06 -23.13 -2.81
C ARG A 176 -5.69 -22.50 -3.09
N ILE A 177 -5.62 -21.25 -3.50
CA ILE A 177 -4.38 -20.51 -3.76
C ILE A 177 -3.58 -20.34 -2.47
N ILE A 178 -4.21 -19.93 -1.37
CA ILE A 178 -3.56 -19.81 -0.07
C ILE A 178 -3.00 -21.15 0.39
N LYS A 179 -3.78 -22.21 0.31
CA LYS A 179 -3.35 -23.57 0.68
C LYS A 179 -2.19 -24.04 -0.21
N TYR A 180 -2.27 -23.80 -1.51
CA TYR A 180 -1.21 -24.17 -2.45
C TYR A 180 0.08 -23.38 -2.18
N SER A 181 -0.03 -22.07 -2.00
CA SER A 181 1.12 -21.19 -1.81
C SER A 181 1.83 -21.37 -0.47
N LEU A 182 1.07 -21.59 0.61
CA LEU A 182 1.64 -21.69 1.96
C LEU A 182 1.94 -23.11 2.41
N VAL A 183 1.19 -24.11 1.91
CA VAL A 183 1.28 -25.50 2.41
C VAL A 183 1.84 -26.46 1.36
N THR A 184 1.41 -26.35 0.10
CA THR A 184 1.75 -27.35 -0.92
C THR A 184 3.09 -27.07 -1.58
N ASN A 185 3.41 -25.81 -1.86
CA ASN A 185 4.64 -25.43 -2.54
C ASN A 185 5.62 -24.74 -1.58
N LYS A 186 6.54 -25.52 -0.99
CA LYS A 186 7.55 -25.01 -0.04
C LYS A 186 8.43 -23.91 -0.63
N GLN A 187 8.75 -23.99 -1.92
CA GLN A 187 9.61 -23.00 -2.59
C GLN A 187 8.90 -21.66 -2.72
N LEU A 188 7.60 -21.69 -3.02
CA LEU A 188 6.77 -20.48 -3.06
C LEU A 188 6.57 -19.88 -1.67
N CYS A 189 6.36 -20.74 -0.67
CA CYS A 189 6.26 -20.31 0.73
C CYS A 189 7.55 -19.63 1.21
N TYR A 190 8.72 -20.19 0.90
CA TYR A 190 10.02 -19.56 1.23
C TYR A 190 10.20 -18.21 0.51
N ASN A 191 9.82 -18.10 -0.74
CA ASN A 191 9.91 -16.84 -1.49
C ASN A 191 8.97 -15.77 -0.91
N ILE A 192 7.75 -16.15 -0.52
CA ILE A 192 6.79 -15.25 0.13
C ILE A 192 7.35 -14.81 1.50
N MET A 193 7.83 -15.74 2.33
CA MET A 193 8.44 -15.42 3.62
C MET A 193 9.67 -14.53 3.47
N TYR A 194 10.52 -14.80 2.48
CA TYR A 194 11.70 -13.98 2.21
C TYR A 194 11.31 -12.56 1.80
N SER A 195 10.32 -12.41 0.92
CA SER A 195 9.79 -11.11 0.52
C SER A 195 9.17 -10.36 1.69
N CYS A 196 8.37 -11.04 2.53
CA CYS A 196 7.81 -10.44 3.74
C CYS A 196 8.89 -9.98 4.72
N LEU A 197 9.95 -10.79 4.93
CA LEU A 197 11.07 -10.44 5.81
C LEU A 197 11.90 -9.27 5.26
N LEU A 198 12.11 -9.19 3.95
CA LEU A 198 12.78 -8.06 3.33
C LEU A 198 11.96 -6.77 3.44
N TYR A 199 10.64 -6.87 3.34
CA TYR A 199 9.74 -5.72 3.46
C TYR A 199 9.61 -5.22 4.91
N THR A 200 9.76 -6.12 5.89
CA THR A 200 9.69 -5.80 7.33
C THR A 200 11.05 -5.50 7.95
N SER A 201 12.15 -5.82 7.25
CA SER A 201 13.49 -5.46 7.72
C SER A 201 13.71 -3.96 7.52
N PRO A 202 14.06 -3.21 8.58
CA PRO A 202 14.49 -1.83 8.42
C PRO A 202 15.65 -1.82 7.42
N SER A 203 15.54 -1.00 6.39
CA SER A 203 16.61 -0.86 5.41
C SER A 203 17.88 -0.45 6.17
N PRO A 204 19.05 -1.03 5.87
CA PRO A 204 20.31 -0.60 6.49
C PRO A 204 20.69 0.86 6.14
N ARG A 205 19.76 1.62 5.59
CA ARG A 205 19.87 3.04 5.20
C ARG A 205 19.02 3.99 6.06
N ASP A 206 18.31 3.46 7.08
CA ASP A 206 17.52 4.28 8.01
C ASP A 206 18.33 4.64 9.27
#